data_35077cd41bd789585594636e29a8f994
#
_entry.id   35077cd41bd789585594636e29a8f994
#
_cell.length_a   1.000
_cell.length_b   1.000
_cell.length_c   1.000
_cell.angle_alpha   90.00
_cell.angle_beta   90.00
_cell.angle_gamma   90.00
#
_symmetry.space_group_name_H-M   'P 1'
#
loop_
_entity.id
_entity.type
_entity.pdbx_description
1 polymer ?
#
loop_
_entity_poly.entity_id
_entity_poly.type
_entity_poly.pdbx_seq_one_letter_code
_entity_poly.pdbx_strand_id
1 'polypeptide(L)'
;VDRRTIGAAALEVGAVGLGCMPMSWAYSTSEQRGEESLRTVHTALDRGMTLLDTADMYGPFTNELLVGRVLKERRHDAFVSTKCGLLVGEQHIVANGRPGYVKRACDASLRRLQTDVIDLYQLHRADPEVPIEETWGAMAELITAGKVRALGFCAVGARADRRAGTGIHETTIRQLERVQQVFPVSGVQAELSVWSREALESLLPWCRARGVGFMAAMPLGNGYLTGTLTTGGGFERDDVRARHPRFTAEMMAANQPVVAGLRRVAERHGDDVTAAQVALAWLLAQGEHVVPVPGTKKEHWAVENGEAAGLALTPGDLAELGALPPAQGSWE
;
A
#
# COMPACT_ATOMS: atom_id res chain seq x y z
N VAL A 1 -10.94 7.73 16.89
CA VAL A 1 -10.03 7.27 15.84
C VAL A 1 -10.30 8.13 14.62
N ASP A 2 -9.27 8.84 14.14
CA ASP A 2 -9.38 9.66 12.94
C ASP A 2 -9.79 8.79 11.75
N ARG A 3 -10.80 9.26 11.01
CA ARG A 3 -11.29 8.60 9.80
C ARG A 3 -10.87 9.38 8.57
N ARG A 4 -10.67 8.65 7.49
CA ARG A 4 -10.35 9.16 6.17
C ARG A 4 -11.38 8.69 5.16
N THR A 5 -11.50 9.37 4.03
CA THR A 5 -12.41 8.97 2.96
C THR A 5 -11.64 8.53 1.73
N ILE A 6 -12.11 7.45 1.09
CA ILE A 6 -11.59 6.98 -0.19
C ILE A 6 -12.64 7.26 -1.26
N GLY A 7 -12.27 8.10 -2.20
CA GLY A 7 -13.06 8.43 -3.38
C GLY A 7 -14.29 9.30 -3.13
N ALA A 8 -14.91 9.73 -4.22
CA ALA A 8 -16.11 10.58 -4.23
C ALA A 8 -17.34 9.91 -3.57
N ALA A 9 -17.35 8.57 -3.47
CA ALA A 9 -18.39 7.84 -2.75
C ALA A 9 -18.27 7.94 -1.22
N ALA A 10 -17.32 8.74 -0.73
CA ALA A 10 -17.04 8.98 0.70
C ALA A 10 -16.96 7.67 1.51
N LEU A 11 -16.26 6.67 0.97
CA LEU A 11 -16.05 5.40 1.67
C LEU A 11 -15.08 5.61 2.84
N GLU A 12 -15.59 5.49 4.05
CA GLU A 12 -14.82 5.75 5.27
C GLU A 12 -13.90 4.60 5.64
N VAL A 13 -12.67 4.95 6.02
CA VAL A 13 -11.64 4.04 6.53
C VAL A 13 -10.94 4.65 7.74
N GLY A 14 -10.24 3.84 8.52
CA GLY A 14 -9.31 4.35 9.53
C GLY A 14 -8.19 5.17 8.89
N ALA A 15 -7.62 6.10 9.64
CA ALA A 15 -6.54 6.97 9.15
C ALA A 15 -5.30 6.17 8.71
N VAL A 16 -5.05 5.02 9.31
CA VAL A 16 -3.99 4.06 8.94
C VAL A 16 -4.64 2.74 8.55
N GLY A 17 -4.24 2.16 7.44
CA GLY A 17 -4.66 0.83 6.99
C GLY A 17 -3.65 -0.25 7.35
N LEU A 18 -4.00 -1.51 7.10
CA LEU A 18 -3.11 -2.66 7.26
C LEU A 18 -2.78 -3.28 5.91
N GLY A 19 -1.49 -3.28 5.55
CA GLY A 19 -0.97 -4.06 4.44
C GLY A 19 -0.79 -5.53 4.83
N CYS A 20 -1.50 -6.43 4.17
CA CYS A 20 -1.47 -7.86 4.48
C CYS A 20 -0.36 -8.64 3.74
N MET A 21 0.31 -8.02 2.77
CA MET A 21 1.33 -8.69 1.95
C MET A 21 2.39 -9.46 2.75
N PRO A 22 2.98 -8.93 3.85
CA PRO A 22 4.03 -9.62 4.60
C PRO A 22 3.59 -10.92 5.26
N MET A 23 2.28 -11.17 5.37
CA MET A 23 1.73 -12.37 6.01
C MET A 23 1.93 -13.63 5.16
N SER A 24 2.15 -13.49 3.84
CA SER A 24 2.28 -14.63 2.91
C SER A 24 3.15 -14.36 1.68
N TRP A 25 3.77 -13.18 1.55
CA TRP A 25 4.49 -12.78 0.35
C TRP A 25 5.65 -11.84 0.64
N ALA A 26 6.67 -11.83 -0.23
CA ALA A 26 7.76 -10.86 -0.32
C ALA A 26 8.80 -10.86 0.81
N TYR A 27 8.46 -11.30 2.02
CA TYR A 27 9.37 -11.36 3.16
C TYR A 27 9.65 -12.80 3.59
N SER A 28 10.63 -12.99 4.48
CA SER A 28 11.11 -14.32 4.90
C SER A 28 9.97 -15.31 5.22
N THR A 29 9.95 -16.42 4.51
CA THR A 29 8.94 -17.48 4.67
C THR A 29 9.00 -18.11 6.06
N SER A 30 10.19 -18.24 6.64
CA SER A 30 10.39 -18.77 8.00
C SER A 30 9.65 -17.96 9.08
N GLU A 31 9.35 -16.68 8.80
CA GLU A 31 8.61 -15.82 9.71
C GLU A 31 7.10 -15.76 9.44
N GLN A 32 6.60 -16.43 8.40
CA GLN A 32 5.17 -16.45 8.08
C GLN A 32 4.42 -17.43 8.99
N ARG A 33 3.71 -16.89 9.96
CA ARG A 33 2.93 -17.64 10.96
C ARG A 33 1.45 -17.26 10.85
N GLY A 34 0.64 -18.17 10.32
CA GLY A 34 -0.78 -17.91 10.04
C GLY A 34 -1.56 -17.44 11.27
N GLU A 35 -1.38 -18.08 12.42
CA GLU A 35 -2.10 -17.71 13.64
C GLU A 35 -1.67 -16.35 14.20
N GLU A 36 -0.39 -15.99 14.14
CA GLU A 36 0.09 -14.66 14.50
C GLU A 36 -0.47 -13.59 13.54
N SER A 37 -0.48 -13.90 12.25
CA SER A 37 -1.05 -13.01 11.23
C SER A 37 -2.55 -12.78 11.46
N LEU A 38 -3.32 -13.81 11.82
CA LEU A 38 -4.74 -13.65 12.14
C LEU A 38 -4.95 -12.72 13.34
N ARG A 39 -4.20 -12.94 14.42
CA ARG A 39 -4.26 -12.04 15.58
C ARG A 39 -3.88 -10.62 15.21
N THR A 40 -2.89 -10.44 14.35
CA THR A 40 -2.49 -9.12 13.86
C THR A 40 -3.63 -8.41 13.13
N VAL A 41 -4.40 -9.12 12.29
CA VAL A 41 -5.58 -8.52 11.61
C VAL A 41 -6.66 -8.14 12.62
N HIS A 42 -6.96 -9.02 13.58
CA HIS A 42 -7.93 -8.70 14.64
C HIS A 42 -7.49 -7.48 15.45
N THR A 43 -6.23 -7.43 15.88
CA THR A 43 -5.66 -6.29 16.62
C THR A 43 -5.72 -5.00 15.80
N ALA A 44 -5.42 -5.04 14.52
CA ALA A 44 -5.52 -3.87 13.64
C ALA A 44 -6.95 -3.33 13.59
N LEU A 45 -7.95 -4.19 13.40
CA LEU A 45 -9.36 -3.80 13.42
C LEU A 45 -9.77 -3.20 14.77
N ASP A 46 -9.34 -3.79 15.89
CA ASP A 46 -9.60 -3.28 17.24
C ASP A 46 -8.98 -1.90 17.49
N ARG A 47 -7.90 -1.59 16.78
CA ARG A 47 -7.22 -0.28 16.80
C ARG A 47 -7.76 0.71 15.76
N GLY A 48 -8.81 0.35 15.04
CA GLY A 48 -9.44 1.21 14.03
C GLY A 48 -8.72 1.26 12.69
N MET A 49 -7.77 0.39 12.43
CA MET A 49 -7.16 0.18 11.12
C MET A 49 -8.10 -0.65 10.24
N THR A 50 -9.20 -0.06 9.82
CA THR A 50 -10.30 -0.78 9.16
C THR A 50 -9.99 -1.18 7.72
N LEU A 51 -9.10 -0.46 7.02
CA LEU A 51 -8.65 -0.79 5.67
C LEU A 51 -7.68 -1.98 5.71
N LEU A 52 -8.11 -3.12 5.17
CA LEU A 52 -7.29 -4.31 4.95
C LEU A 52 -6.92 -4.39 3.47
N ASP A 53 -5.64 -4.24 3.14
CA ASP A 53 -5.14 -4.27 1.76
C ASP A 53 -4.44 -5.59 1.46
N THR A 54 -4.99 -6.37 0.53
CA THR A 54 -4.48 -7.64 0.04
C THR A 54 -4.41 -7.67 -1.49
N ALA A 55 -4.14 -8.82 -2.08
CA ALA A 55 -4.19 -9.09 -3.51
C ALA A 55 -4.32 -10.59 -3.78
N ASP A 56 -4.89 -10.95 -4.94
CA ASP A 56 -4.99 -12.33 -5.38
C ASP A 56 -3.62 -12.98 -5.59
N MET A 57 -2.63 -12.21 -6.03
CA MET A 57 -1.27 -12.72 -6.27
C MET A 57 -0.47 -13.00 -4.99
N TYR A 58 -0.87 -12.49 -3.83
CA TYR A 58 -0.10 -12.68 -2.61
C TYR A 58 -0.19 -14.12 -2.11
N GLY A 59 0.94 -14.80 -2.05
CA GLY A 59 1.12 -16.12 -1.53
C GLY A 59 0.98 -17.35 -2.43
N PRO A 60 0.75 -17.32 -3.79
CA PRO A 60 -0.43 -16.75 -4.42
C PRO A 60 -1.74 -17.31 -3.85
N PHE A 61 -2.74 -16.48 -3.80
CA PHE A 61 -4.10 -16.73 -3.28
C PHE A 61 -4.22 -16.96 -1.77
N THR A 62 -3.15 -17.36 -1.07
CA THR A 62 -3.20 -17.72 0.35
C THR A 62 -3.43 -16.53 1.26
N ASN A 63 -3.05 -15.31 0.84
CA ASN A 63 -3.28 -14.09 1.59
C ASN A 63 -4.78 -13.78 1.72
N GLU A 64 -5.52 -13.84 0.63
CA GLU A 64 -6.97 -13.64 0.64
C GLU A 64 -7.70 -14.71 1.47
N LEU A 65 -7.21 -15.96 1.48
CA LEU A 65 -7.75 -17.01 2.35
C LEU A 65 -7.53 -16.68 3.83
N LEU A 66 -6.37 -16.14 4.18
CA LEU A 66 -6.07 -15.72 5.54
C LEU A 66 -6.98 -14.56 5.99
N VAL A 67 -7.08 -13.52 5.18
CA VAL A 67 -7.95 -12.37 5.44
C VAL A 67 -9.42 -12.83 5.51
N GLY A 68 -9.84 -13.72 4.62
CA GLY A 68 -11.19 -14.29 4.59
C GLY A 68 -11.61 -14.99 5.90
N ARG A 69 -10.67 -15.62 6.62
CA ARG A 69 -10.96 -16.21 7.94
C ARG A 69 -11.40 -15.14 8.95
N VAL A 70 -10.79 -13.94 8.93
CA VAL A 70 -11.20 -12.83 9.80
C VAL A 70 -12.51 -12.21 9.31
N LEU A 71 -12.67 -12.02 8.00
CA LEU A 71 -13.87 -11.42 7.43
C LEU A 71 -15.13 -12.24 7.69
N LYS A 72 -15.02 -13.56 7.77
CA LYS A 72 -16.14 -14.42 8.14
C LYS A 72 -16.81 -13.99 9.46
N GLU A 73 -16.01 -13.46 10.38
CA GLU A 73 -16.48 -13.05 11.70
C GLU A 73 -16.68 -11.53 11.82
N ARG A 74 -15.87 -10.74 11.09
CA ARG A 74 -15.75 -9.29 11.28
C ARG A 74 -15.88 -8.48 9.99
N ARG A 75 -16.69 -8.96 9.03
CA ARG A 75 -16.86 -8.27 7.74
C ARG A 75 -17.32 -6.81 7.88
N HIS A 76 -18.18 -6.53 8.82
CA HIS A 76 -18.74 -5.19 9.07
C HIS A 76 -17.75 -4.20 9.71
N ASP A 77 -16.66 -4.70 10.30
CA ASP A 77 -15.59 -3.87 10.87
C ASP A 77 -14.52 -3.50 9.83
N ALA A 78 -14.51 -4.19 8.69
CA ALA A 78 -13.44 -4.11 7.73
C ALA A 78 -13.87 -3.43 6.42
N PHE A 79 -12.98 -2.61 5.90
CA PHE A 79 -12.96 -2.14 4.51
C PHE A 79 -11.94 -3.00 3.75
N VAL A 80 -12.38 -3.79 2.81
CA VAL A 80 -11.52 -4.75 2.10
C VAL A 80 -11.09 -4.20 0.76
N SER A 81 -9.78 -4.05 0.60
CA SER A 81 -9.13 -3.74 -0.68
C SER A 81 -8.38 -4.98 -1.18
N THR A 82 -8.68 -5.43 -2.38
CA THR A 82 -7.91 -6.46 -3.08
C THR A 82 -7.65 -6.09 -4.53
N LYS A 83 -6.80 -6.85 -5.20
CA LYS A 83 -6.27 -6.49 -6.52
C LYS A 83 -6.33 -7.70 -7.45
N CYS A 84 -6.47 -7.42 -8.76
CA CYS A 84 -6.34 -8.40 -9.82
C CYS A 84 -5.48 -7.86 -10.97
N GLY A 85 -5.19 -8.70 -11.94
CA GLY A 85 -4.47 -8.30 -13.16
C GLY A 85 -3.02 -8.76 -13.21
N LEU A 86 -2.57 -9.52 -12.20
CA LEU A 86 -1.24 -10.16 -12.21
C LEU A 86 -1.37 -11.66 -12.01
N LEU A 87 -0.71 -12.42 -12.88
CA LEU A 87 -0.56 -13.86 -12.76
C LEU A 87 0.84 -14.20 -12.29
N VAL A 88 0.94 -15.03 -11.25
CA VAL A 88 2.21 -15.52 -10.73
C VAL A 88 2.51 -16.87 -11.35
N GLY A 89 3.54 -16.94 -12.18
CA GLY A 89 4.13 -18.17 -12.68
C GLY A 89 5.36 -18.58 -11.86
N GLU A 90 5.96 -19.71 -12.20
CA GLU A 90 7.14 -20.25 -11.47
C GLU A 90 8.34 -19.30 -11.49
N GLN A 91 8.55 -18.56 -12.58
CA GLN A 91 9.74 -17.71 -12.76
C GLN A 91 9.41 -16.25 -13.10
N HIS A 92 8.15 -15.89 -13.32
CA HIS A 92 7.77 -14.56 -13.76
C HIS A 92 6.34 -14.19 -13.36
N ILE A 93 6.10 -12.90 -13.30
CA ILE A 93 4.78 -12.31 -13.07
C ILE A 93 4.34 -11.68 -14.38
N VAL A 94 3.14 -12.03 -14.85
CA VAL A 94 2.56 -11.57 -16.12
C VAL A 94 1.29 -10.77 -15.86
N ALA A 95 1.13 -9.63 -16.55
CA ALA A 95 -0.13 -8.90 -16.53
C ALA A 95 -1.20 -9.63 -17.33
N ASN A 96 -2.45 -9.57 -16.86
CA ASN A 96 -3.62 -10.05 -17.58
C ASN A 96 -4.81 -9.14 -17.27
N GLY A 97 -5.11 -8.26 -18.22
CA GLY A 97 -6.23 -7.32 -18.16
C GLY A 97 -7.46 -7.74 -18.94
N ARG A 98 -7.49 -8.96 -19.48
CA ARG A 98 -8.63 -9.41 -20.32
C ARG A 98 -9.94 -9.39 -19.52
N PRO A 99 -11.02 -8.80 -20.07
CA PRO A 99 -12.32 -8.66 -19.39
C PRO A 99 -12.84 -9.94 -18.74
N GLY A 100 -12.80 -11.05 -19.47
CA GLY A 100 -13.26 -12.35 -18.96
C GLY A 100 -12.40 -12.88 -17.80
N TYR A 101 -11.08 -12.59 -17.80
CA TYR A 101 -10.19 -12.95 -16.69
C TYR A 101 -10.53 -12.11 -15.44
N VAL A 102 -10.63 -10.80 -15.59
CA VAL A 102 -10.90 -9.87 -14.47
C VAL A 102 -12.17 -10.23 -13.72
N LYS A 103 -13.25 -10.57 -14.46
CA LYS A 103 -14.53 -10.98 -13.85
C LYS A 103 -14.39 -12.30 -13.07
N ARG A 104 -13.72 -13.30 -13.63
CA ARG A 104 -13.48 -14.58 -12.93
C ARG A 104 -12.53 -14.41 -11.73
N ALA A 105 -11.54 -13.54 -11.84
CA ALA A 105 -10.63 -13.21 -10.74
C ALA A 105 -11.40 -12.60 -9.56
N CYS A 106 -12.32 -11.67 -9.82
CA CYS A 106 -13.18 -11.10 -8.79
C CYS A 106 -14.03 -12.18 -8.09
N ASP A 107 -14.69 -13.05 -8.85
CA ASP A 107 -15.49 -14.15 -8.27
C ASP A 107 -14.63 -15.10 -7.42
N ALA A 108 -13.40 -15.34 -7.84
CA ALA A 108 -12.47 -16.16 -7.08
C ALA A 108 -12.00 -15.44 -5.78
N SER A 109 -11.72 -14.14 -5.85
CA SER A 109 -11.36 -13.32 -4.68
C SER A 109 -12.50 -13.27 -3.66
N LEU A 110 -13.75 -13.06 -4.09
CA LEU A 110 -14.92 -13.09 -3.21
C LEU A 110 -15.03 -14.42 -2.45
N ARG A 111 -14.83 -15.55 -3.13
CA ARG A 111 -14.84 -16.88 -2.49
C ARG A 111 -13.72 -17.04 -1.46
N ARG A 112 -12.47 -16.61 -1.79
CA ARG A 112 -11.34 -16.70 -0.86
C ARG A 112 -11.50 -15.78 0.35
N LEU A 113 -11.99 -14.56 0.11
CA LEU A 113 -12.28 -13.56 1.14
C LEU A 113 -13.54 -13.89 1.97
N GLN A 114 -14.34 -14.88 1.55
CA GLN A 114 -15.58 -15.28 2.22
C GLN A 114 -16.54 -14.08 2.43
N THR A 115 -16.68 -13.25 1.39
CA THR A 115 -17.56 -12.07 1.38
C THR A 115 -18.26 -11.97 0.04
N ASP A 116 -19.42 -11.34 0.02
CA ASP A 116 -20.19 -11.10 -1.21
C ASP A 116 -19.81 -9.79 -1.90
N VAL A 117 -19.08 -8.92 -1.22
CA VAL A 117 -18.71 -7.58 -1.70
C VAL A 117 -17.29 -7.23 -1.33
N ILE A 118 -16.52 -6.73 -2.31
CA ILE A 118 -15.22 -6.07 -2.13
C ILE A 118 -15.44 -4.57 -2.09
N ASP A 119 -14.86 -3.88 -1.10
CA ASP A 119 -15.05 -2.43 -0.95
C ASP A 119 -14.24 -1.63 -1.98
N LEU A 120 -12.98 -2.01 -2.23
CA LEU A 120 -12.13 -1.42 -3.27
C LEU A 120 -11.45 -2.53 -4.09
N TYR A 121 -11.76 -2.60 -5.37
CA TYR A 121 -11.14 -3.55 -6.28
C TYR A 121 -10.15 -2.83 -7.18
N GLN A 122 -8.88 -3.19 -7.10
CA GLN A 122 -7.81 -2.48 -7.79
C GLN A 122 -7.29 -3.24 -9.01
N LEU A 123 -7.04 -2.53 -10.10
CA LEU A 123 -6.17 -3.03 -11.16
C LEU A 123 -4.72 -2.99 -10.69
N HIS A 124 -4.11 -4.15 -10.47
CA HIS A 124 -2.76 -4.29 -9.93
C HIS A 124 -1.68 -3.78 -10.89
N ARG A 125 -1.84 -4.08 -12.19
CA ARG A 125 -1.07 -3.53 -13.31
C ARG A 125 -1.89 -3.52 -14.58
N ALA A 126 -1.69 -2.50 -15.42
CA ALA A 126 -2.22 -2.49 -16.76
C ALA A 126 -1.55 -3.59 -17.61
N ASP A 127 -2.36 -4.29 -18.40
CA ASP A 127 -1.89 -5.26 -19.39
C ASP A 127 -1.52 -4.49 -20.68
N PRO A 128 -0.27 -4.53 -21.16
CA PRO A 128 0.10 -3.82 -22.36
C PRO A 128 -0.56 -4.36 -23.64
N GLU A 129 -1.09 -5.58 -23.60
CA GLU A 129 -1.76 -6.21 -24.75
C GLU A 129 -3.28 -5.95 -24.79
N VAL A 130 -3.85 -5.32 -23.76
CA VAL A 130 -5.29 -5.06 -23.66
C VAL A 130 -5.51 -3.55 -23.46
N PRO A 131 -6.37 -2.90 -24.26
CA PRO A 131 -6.75 -1.53 -24.00
C PRO A 131 -7.26 -1.38 -22.57
N ILE A 132 -6.68 -0.44 -21.82
CA ILE A 132 -6.97 -0.31 -20.39
C ILE A 132 -8.45 0.00 -20.15
N GLU A 133 -9.11 0.66 -21.11
CA GLU A 133 -10.55 0.95 -21.08
C GLU A 133 -11.41 -0.31 -21.07
N GLU A 134 -10.98 -1.36 -21.78
CA GLU A 134 -11.69 -2.64 -21.81
C GLU A 134 -11.58 -3.35 -20.46
N THR A 135 -10.37 -3.37 -19.89
CA THR A 135 -10.13 -3.89 -18.54
C THR A 135 -10.96 -3.13 -17.51
N TRP A 136 -10.92 -1.80 -17.56
CA TRP A 136 -11.64 -0.95 -16.61
C TRP A 136 -13.15 -1.03 -16.76
N GLY A 137 -13.64 -1.14 -17.99
CA GLY A 137 -15.05 -1.38 -18.29
C GLY A 137 -15.56 -2.69 -17.66
N ALA A 138 -14.77 -3.76 -17.76
CA ALA A 138 -15.11 -5.03 -17.10
C ALA A 138 -15.13 -4.91 -15.56
N MET A 139 -14.22 -4.11 -14.98
CA MET A 139 -14.26 -3.82 -13.55
C MET A 139 -15.49 -2.99 -13.15
N ALA A 140 -15.90 -2.02 -13.98
CA ALA A 140 -17.11 -1.22 -13.76
C ALA A 140 -18.39 -2.08 -13.79
N GLU A 141 -18.45 -3.09 -14.64
CA GLU A 141 -19.57 -4.04 -14.63
C GLU A 141 -19.71 -4.83 -13.31
N LEU A 142 -18.61 -5.03 -12.58
CA LEU A 142 -18.63 -5.66 -11.25
C LEU A 142 -19.32 -4.78 -10.19
N ILE A 143 -19.24 -3.45 -10.34
CA ILE A 143 -20.01 -2.51 -9.50
C ILE A 143 -21.50 -2.64 -9.80
N THR A 144 -21.87 -2.65 -11.07
CA THR A 144 -23.27 -2.85 -11.48
C THR A 144 -23.83 -4.20 -10.99
N ALA A 145 -22.97 -5.22 -10.96
CA ALA A 145 -23.32 -6.55 -10.44
C ALA A 145 -23.37 -6.61 -8.89
N GLY A 146 -23.06 -5.52 -8.19
CA GLY A 146 -23.05 -5.46 -6.72
C GLY A 146 -21.91 -6.22 -6.04
N LYS A 147 -20.91 -6.67 -6.79
CA LYS A 147 -19.74 -7.43 -6.30
C LYS A 147 -18.62 -6.55 -5.76
N VAL A 148 -18.57 -5.30 -6.22
CA VAL A 148 -17.54 -4.31 -5.89
C VAL A 148 -18.20 -2.97 -5.60
N ARG A 149 -17.71 -2.23 -4.60
CA ARG A 149 -18.25 -0.90 -4.23
C ARG A 149 -17.52 0.24 -4.94
N ALA A 150 -16.20 0.10 -5.13
CA ALA A 150 -15.37 1.13 -5.75
C ALA A 150 -14.19 0.52 -6.50
N LEU A 151 -13.69 1.25 -7.52
CA LEU A 151 -12.53 0.86 -8.31
C LEU A 151 -11.29 1.62 -7.89
N GLY A 152 -10.15 0.91 -7.87
CA GLY A 152 -8.84 1.46 -7.58
C GLY A 152 -7.80 1.09 -8.62
N PHE A 153 -6.70 1.85 -8.60
CA PHE A 153 -5.56 1.66 -9.49
C PHE A 153 -4.27 1.54 -8.68
N CYS A 154 -3.50 0.49 -8.91
CA CYS A 154 -2.22 0.29 -8.26
C CYS A 154 -1.08 0.74 -9.17
N ALA A 155 -0.34 1.75 -8.71
CA ALA A 155 0.84 2.31 -9.37
C ALA A 155 2.14 1.95 -8.65
N VAL A 156 2.12 0.98 -7.75
CA VAL A 156 3.31 0.49 -7.05
C VAL A 156 4.27 -0.13 -8.06
N GLY A 157 5.54 0.30 -8.04
CA GLY A 157 6.55 -0.12 -9.01
C GLY A 157 6.47 0.63 -10.34
N ALA A 158 5.75 1.75 -10.41
CA ALA A 158 5.83 2.68 -11.54
C ALA A 158 7.28 3.16 -11.71
N ARG A 159 7.72 3.30 -12.96
CA ARG A 159 9.08 3.73 -13.31
C ARG A 159 9.03 4.87 -14.32
N ALA A 160 10.05 5.71 -14.26
CA ALA A 160 10.29 6.70 -15.30
C ALA A 160 10.61 5.99 -16.63
N ASP A 161 10.05 6.50 -17.72
CA ASP A 161 10.50 6.09 -19.06
C ASP A 161 11.54 7.11 -19.54
N ARG A 162 12.81 6.75 -19.31
CA ARG A 162 13.95 7.59 -19.71
C ARG A 162 14.04 7.79 -21.23
N ARG A 163 13.55 6.83 -22.02
CA ARG A 163 13.57 6.93 -23.51
C ARG A 163 12.53 7.93 -23.99
N ALA A 164 11.35 7.95 -23.35
CA ALA A 164 10.32 8.92 -23.63
C ALA A 164 10.50 10.25 -22.86
N GLY A 165 11.49 10.34 -21.96
CA GLY A 165 11.70 11.53 -21.11
C GLY A 165 10.59 11.78 -20.13
N THR A 166 9.84 10.73 -19.71
CA THR A 166 8.69 10.88 -18.82
C THR A 166 9.06 10.59 -17.35
N GLY A 167 8.44 11.35 -16.43
CA GLY A 167 8.56 11.13 -15.00
C GLY A 167 7.88 9.83 -14.54
N ILE A 168 8.18 9.40 -13.31
CA ILE A 168 7.73 8.13 -12.72
C ILE A 168 6.21 7.94 -12.83
N HIS A 169 5.41 8.97 -12.55
CA HIS A 169 3.95 8.87 -12.53
C HIS A 169 3.25 9.44 -13.76
N GLU A 170 3.99 9.94 -14.75
CA GLU A 170 3.37 10.54 -15.94
C GLU A 170 2.57 9.52 -16.76
N THR A 171 3.12 8.32 -16.94
CA THR A 171 2.41 7.22 -17.60
C THR A 171 1.20 6.78 -16.78
N THR A 172 1.35 6.70 -15.45
CA THR A 172 0.23 6.39 -14.54
C THR A 172 -0.90 7.40 -14.70
N ILE A 173 -0.59 8.70 -14.67
CA ILE A 173 -1.59 9.76 -14.81
C ILE A 173 -2.31 9.67 -16.16
N ARG A 174 -1.59 9.44 -17.26
CA ARG A 174 -2.22 9.21 -18.57
C ARG A 174 -3.17 8.01 -18.56
N GLN A 175 -2.83 6.92 -17.90
CA GLN A 175 -3.72 5.77 -17.75
C GLN A 175 -4.94 6.11 -16.89
N LEU A 176 -4.74 6.80 -15.78
CA LEU A 176 -5.82 7.26 -14.89
C LEU A 176 -6.79 8.19 -15.62
N GLU A 177 -6.31 9.12 -16.44
CA GLU A 177 -7.13 10.00 -17.27
C GLU A 177 -8.02 9.22 -18.25
N ARG A 178 -7.48 8.17 -18.85
CA ARG A 178 -8.22 7.31 -19.77
C ARG A 178 -9.31 6.50 -19.04
N VAL A 179 -8.96 5.82 -17.95
CA VAL A 179 -9.95 5.00 -17.22
C VAL A 179 -11.01 5.83 -16.52
N GLN A 180 -10.68 7.05 -16.09
CA GLN A 180 -11.63 8.01 -15.50
C GLN A 180 -12.77 8.39 -16.48
N GLN A 181 -12.55 8.32 -17.79
CA GLN A 181 -13.59 8.54 -18.79
C GLN A 181 -14.57 7.36 -18.91
N VAL A 182 -14.15 6.18 -18.49
CA VAL A 182 -14.99 4.97 -18.52
C VAL A 182 -15.80 4.84 -17.25
N PHE A 183 -15.13 4.93 -16.09
CA PHE A 183 -15.76 4.85 -14.77
C PHE A 183 -14.85 5.53 -13.73
N PRO A 184 -15.42 6.25 -12.74
CA PRO A 184 -14.62 6.97 -11.75
C PRO A 184 -13.61 6.11 -11.00
N VAL A 185 -12.39 6.62 -10.87
CA VAL A 185 -11.36 6.09 -9.98
C VAL A 185 -11.64 6.58 -8.57
N SER A 186 -11.75 5.67 -7.61
CA SER A 186 -11.98 6.00 -6.20
C SER A 186 -10.69 6.01 -5.37
N GLY A 187 -9.74 5.14 -5.69
CA GLY A 187 -8.48 5.05 -4.96
C GLY A 187 -7.29 4.77 -5.88
N VAL A 188 -6.15 5.35 -5.52
CA VAL A 188 -4.86 5.07 -6.16
C VAL A 188 -3.88 4.61 -5.09
N GLN A 189 -3.16 3.53 -5.34
CA GLN A 189 -2.11 3.04 -4.46
C GLN A 189 -0.76 3.22 -5.14
N ALA A 190 0.16 3.94 -4.49
CA ALA A 190 1.52 4.15 -5.00
C ALA A 190 2.51 4.26 -3.84
N GLU A 191 3.80 4.08 -4.14
CA GLU A 191 4.86 4.31 -3.16
C GLU A 191 4.86 5.77 -2.72
N LEU A 192 4.83 5.98 -1.42
CA LEU A 192 5.06 7.29 -0.80
C LEU A 192 5.57 7.09 0.62
N SER A 193 6.67 7.73 0.93
CA SER A 193 7.28 7.74 2.26
C SER A 193 8.20 8.95 2.44
N VAL A 194 8.74 9.13 3.63
CA VAL A 194 9.67 10.23 3.93
C VAL A 194 10.89 10.24 3.00
N TRP A 195 11.32 9.11 2.49
CA TRP A 195 12.47 9.00 1.59
C TRP A 195 12.14 8.73 0.10
N SER A 196 10.88 8.41 -0.24
CA SER A 196 10.39 8.23 -1.63
C SER A 196 9.19 9.15 -1.83
N ARG A 197 9.42 10.30 -2.45
CA ARG A 197 8.46 11.42 -2.49
C ARG A 197 7.96 11.76 -3.89
N GLU A 198 8.31 10.96 -4.88
CA GLU A 198 8.02 11.23 -6.28
C GLU A 198 6.51 11.42 -6.55
N ALA A 199 5.67 10.72 -5.79
CA ALA A 199 4.22 10.88 -5.89
C ALA A 199 3.72 12.28 -5.48
N LEU A 200 4.47 13.02 -4.65
CA LEU A 200 4.10 14.39 -4.24
C LEU A 200 4.11 15.38 -5.40
N GLU A 201 4.92 15.14 -6.42
CA GLU A 201 5.12 16.09 -7.53
C GLU A 201 3.91 16.16 -8.47
N SER A 202 3.26 15.04 -8.73
CA SER A 202 2.21 14.97 -9.74
C SER A 202 1.02 14.09 -9.35
N LEU A 203 1.27 12.85 -8.86
CA LEU A 203 0.19 11.86 -8.64
C LEU A 203 -0.71 12.25 -7.47
N LEU A 204 -0.14 12.67 -6.35
CA LEU A 204 -0.92 13.09 -5.18
C LEU A 204 -1.75 14.36 -5.47
N PRO A 205 -1.21 15.42 -6.12
CA PRO A 205 -2.00 16.55 -6.59
C PRO A 205 -3.13 16.15 -7.54
N TRP A 206 -2.87 15.19 -8.45
CA TRP A 206 -3.89 14.66 -9.36
C TRP A 206 -5.05 14.02 -8.58
N CYS A 207 -4.74 13.20 -7.59
CA CYS A 207 -5.72 12.55 -6.71
C CYS A 207 -6.55 13.59 -5.94
N ARG A 208 -5.87 14.56 -5.30
CA ARG A 208 -6.52 15.64 -4.53
C ARG A 208 -7.51 16.41 -5.38
N ALA A 209 -7.11 16.83 -6.58
CA ALA A 209 -7.94 17.62 -7.48
C ALA A 209 -9.23 16.90 -7.93
N ARG A 210 -9.27 15.57 -7.83
CA ARG A 210 -10.39 14.73 -8.30
C ARG A 210 -11.15 14.01 -7.19
N GLY A 211 -10.80 14.28 -5.92
CA GLY A 211 -11.42 13.59 -4.79
C GLY A 211 -11.10 12.10 -4.73
N VAL A 212 -9.95 11.69 -5.28
CA VAL A 212 -9.47 10.31 -5.27
C VAL A 212 -8.66 10.05 -4.00
N GLY A 213 -8.94 8.96 -3.29
CA GLY A 213 -8.14 8.55 -2.14
C GLY A 213 -6.76 8.05 -2.57
N PHE A 214 -5.75 8.33 -1.75
CA PHE A 214 -4.38 7.92 -2.01
C PHE A 214 -3.91 6.95 -0.91
N MET A 215 -3.66 5.70 -1.27
CA MET A 215 -3.11 4.69 -0.38
C MET A 215 -1.58 4.68 -0.52
N ALA A 216 -0.88 5.14 0.53
CA ALA A 216 0.57 5.18 0.54
C ALA A 216 1.13 3.77 0.81
N ALA A 217 1.68 3.15 -0.23
CA ALA A 217 2.38 1.87 -0.14
C ALA A 217 3.81 2.06 0.33
N MET A 218 4.38 1.02 0.94
CA MET A 218 5.74 1.02 1.49
C MET A 218 6.04 2.25 2.39
N PRO A 219 5.10 2.66 3.26
CA PRO A 219 5.19 3.91 4.02
C PRO A 219 6.37 3.92 4.99
N LEU A 220 6.89 2.75 5.36
CA LEU A 220 8.04 2.56 6.24
C LEU A 220 9.30 2.08 5.49
N GLY A 221 9.34 2.24 4.16
CA GLY A 221 10.51 1.87 3.34
C GLY A 221 10.94 0.41 3.54
N ASN A 222 10.00 -0.53 3.44
CA ASN A 222 10.23 -1.96 3.69
C ASN A 222 10.83 -2.25 5.08
N GLY A 223 10.48 -1.44 6.08
CA GLY A 223 10.93 -1.54 7.46
C GLY A 223 12.18 -0.72 7.80
N TYR A 224 12.86 -0.12 6.83
CA TYR A 224 14.07 0.66 7.11
C TYR A 224 13.80 1.91 7.95
N LEU A 225 12.70 2.62 7.66
CA LEU A 225 12.33 3.86 8.34
C LEU A 225 11.86 3.66 9.80
N THR A 226 11.68 2.42 10.23
CA THR A 226 11.43 2.12 11.65
C THR A 226 12.68 2.34 12.52
N GLY A 227 13.86 2.32 11.90
CA GLY A 227 15.13 2.38 12.61
C GLY A 227 15.52 1.11 13.37
N THR A 228 14.75 0.03 13.25
CA THR A 228 15.01 -1.24 13.94
C THR A 228 15.92 -2.20 13.15
N LEU A 229 16.10 -1.96 11.84
CA LEU A 229 16.98 -2.76 11.00
C LEU A 229 18.44 -2.36 11.23
N THR A 230 19.29 -3.36 11.46
CA THR A 230 20.73 -3.16 11.60
C THR A 230 21.38 -3.01 10.22
N THR A 231 22.40 -2.15 10.14
CA THR A 231 23.24 -2.01 8.96
C THR A 231 24.06 -3.29 8.77
N GLY A 232 24.00 -3.90 7.59
CA GLY A 232 24.84 -5.04 7.27
C GLY A 232 24.15 -6.27 6.71
N GLY A 233 22.84 -6.21 6.50
CA GLY A 233 22.10 -7.29 5.83
C GLY A 233 21.64 -8.39 6.79
N GLY A 234 21.64 -9.64 6.34
CA GLY A 234 21.11 -10.76 7.13
C GLY A 234 19.69 -11.15 6.73
N PHE A 235 19.21 -10.68 5.58
CA PHE A 235 17.93 -11.10 5.03
C PHE A 235 18.04 -12.51 4.41
N GLU A 236 17.02 -13.32 4.59
CA GLU A 236 16.90 -14.62 3.95
C GLU A 236 16.79 -14.45 2.42
N ARG A 237 17.13 -15.50 1.65
CA ARG A 237 17.16 -15.43 0.19
C ARG A 237 15.81 -15.14 -0.46
N ASP A 238 14.73 -15.55 0.18
CA ASP A 238 13.34 -15.35 -0.24
C ASP A 238 12.77 -14.00 0.19
N ASP A 239 13.48 -13.26 1.04
CA ASP A 239 13.12 -11.89 1.41
C ASP A 239 13.48 -10.93 0.25
N VAL A 240 12.53 -10.11 -0.17
CA VAL A 240 12.73 -9.14 -1.25
C VAL A 240 13.89 -8.18 -0.96
N ARG A 241 14.13 -7.86 0.31
CA ARG A 241 15.20 -6.95 0.75
C ARG A 241 16.58 -7.51 0.48
N ALA A 242 16.75 -8.83 0.47
CA ALA A 242 18.03 -9.48 0.15
C ALA A 242 18.56 -9.10 -1.26
N ARG A 243 17.68 -8.69 -2.16
CA ARG A 243 18.01 -8.34 -3.55
C ARG A 243 17.78 -6.87 -3.86
N HIS A 244 17.19 -6.10 -2.92
CA HIS A 244 16.86 -4.71 -3.14
C HIS A 244 18.10 -3.82 -2.94
N PRO A 245 18.46 -2.95 -3.91
CA PRO A 245 19.65 -2.10 -3.83
C PRO A 245 19.75 -1.24 -2.57
N ARG A 246 18.63 -0.73 -2.04
CA ARG A 246 18.58 0.08 -0.80
C ARG A 246 19.06 -0.67 0.44
N PHE A 247 19.09 -2.02 0.41
CA PHE A 247 19.43 -2.87 1.54
C PHE A 247 20.83 -3.48 1.49
N THR A 248 21.68 -3.03 0.56
CA THR A 248 23.11 -3.30 0.67
C THR A 248 23.69 -2.58 1.88
N ALA A 249 24.74 -3.11 2.49
CA ALA A 249 25.37 -2.49 3.66
C ALA A 249 25.78 -1.03 3.39
N GLU A 250 26.29 -0.74 2.20
CA GLU A 250 26.67 0.61 1.77
C GLU A 250 25.46 1.55 1.71
N MET A 251 24.37 1.14 1.05
CA MET A 251 23.18 1.97 0.92
C MET A 251 22.44 2.13 2.24
N MET A 252 22.38 1.10 3.08
CA MET A 252 21.84 1.23 4.43
C MET A 252 22.64 2.22 5.27
N ALA A 253 23.97 2.24 5.17
CA ALA A 253 24.81 3.24 5.83
C ALA A 253 24.55 4.65 5.29
N ALA A 254 24.49 4.81 3.97
CA ALA A 254 24.23 6.09 3.31
C ALA A 254 22.84 6.68 3.66
N ASN A 255 21.84 5.84 3.96
CA ASN A 255 20.49 6.24 4.32
C ASN A 255 20.28 6.52 5.82
N GLN A 256 21.28 6.29 6.68
CA GLN A 256 21.20 6.56 8.13
C GLN A 256 20.72 7.98 8.50
N PRO A 257 21.09 9.06 7.77
CA PRO A 257 20.62 10.41 8.07
C PRO A 257 19.09 10.53 8.09
N VAL A 258 18.38 9.75 7.27
CA VAL A 258 16.90 9.74 7.24
C VAL A 258 16.36 9.19 8.57
N VAL A 259 16.87 8.05 9.00
CA VAL A 259 16.44 7.42 10.27
C VAL A 259 16.82 8.31 11.45
N ALA A 260 18.02 8.91 11.45
CA ALA A 260 18.43 9.86 12.49
C ALA A 260 17.49 11.07 12.57
N GLY A 261 17.03 11.58 11.42
CA GLY A 261 16.05 12.67 11.37
C GLY A 261 14.70 12.26 11.98
N LEU A 262 14.20 11.09 11.63
CA LEU A 262 12.95 10.56 12.21
C LEU A 262 13.05 10.39 13.74
N ARG A 263 14.18 9.88 14.24
CA ARG A 263 14.41 9.72 15.69
C ARG A 263 14.47 11.06 16.43
N ARG A 264 15.14 12.06 15.88
CA ARG A 264 15.18 13.41 16.48
C ARG A 264 13.79 14.02 16.61
N VAL A 265 12.95 13.82 15.60
CA VAL A 265 11.55 14.28 15.68
C VAL A 265 10.79 13.48 16.73
N ALA A 266 10.94 12.15 16.76
CA ALA A 266 10.29 11.29 17.75
C ALA A 266 10.62 11.70 19.19
N GLU A 267 11.90 11.93 19.51
CA GLU A 267 12.38 12.38 20.83
C GLU A 267 11.72 13.67 21.32
N ARG A 268 11.30 14.58 20.41
CA ARG A 268 10.58 15.81 20.78
C ARG A 268 9.13 15.57 21.19
N HIS A 269 8.56 14.45 20.78
CA HIS A 269 7.15 14.11 21.03
C HIS A 269 6.96 13.15 22.22
N GLY A 270 8.01 12.61 22.78
CA GLY A 270 8.01 11.76 23.98
C GLY A 270 8.82 10.49 23.84
N ASP A 271 9.15 9.89 24.97
CA ASP A 271 10.02 8.72 25.05
C ASP A 271 9.41 7.45 24.40
N ASP A 272 8.09 7.41 24.31
CA ASP A 272 7.34 6.29 23.73
C ASP A 272 7.05 6.46 22.22
N VAL A 273 7.40 7.61 21.63
CA VAL A 273 7.16 7.86 20.20
C VAL A 273 8.29 7.27 19.38
N THR A 274 7.93 6.52 18.33
CA THR A 274 8.90 5.82 17.48
C THR A 274 9.13 6.54 16.16
N ALA A 275 10.27 6.24 15.52
CA ALA A 275 10.56 6.70 14.16
C ALA A 275 9.49 6.25 13.15
N ALA A 276 8.93 5.04 13.33
CA ALA A 276 7.85 4.53 12.49
C ALA A 276 6.59 5.39 12.61
N GLN A 277 6.18 5.75 13.83
CA GLN A 277 5.03 6.61 14.07
C GLN A 277 5.22 8.00 13.46
N VAL A 278 6.42 8.58 13.56
CA VAL A 278 6.74 9.85 12.91
C VAL A 278 6.66 9.75 11.38
N ALA A 279 7.18 8.68 10.78
CA ALA A 279 7.11 8.48 9.34
C ALA A 279 5.65 8.33 8.85
N LEU A 280 4.79 7.64 9.59
CA LEU A 280 3.37 7.50 9.28
C LEU A 280 2.60 8.81 9.50
N ALA A 281 2.87 9.54 10.59
CA ALA A 281 2.27 10.84 10.87
C ALA A 281 2.62 11.88 9.80
N TRP A 282 3.86 11.83 9.27
CA TRP A 282 4.25 12.67 8.13
C TRP A 282 3.38 12.40 6.89
N LEU A 283 3.07 11.13 6.59
CA LEU A 283 2.16 10.79 5.49
C LEU A 283 0.75 11.30 5.74
N LEU A 284 0.25 11.17 6.95
CA LEU A 284 -1.08 11.67 7.33
C LEU A 284 -1.19 13.20 7.17
N ALA A 285 -0.09 13.92 7.36
CA ALA A 285 -0.02 15.37 7.16
C ALA A 285 -0.03 15.80 5.67
N GLN A 286 0.15 14.87 4.72
CA GLN A 286 0.10 15.21 3.29
C GLN A 286 -1.33 15.49 2.78
N GLY A 287 -2.35 15.11 3.53
CA GLY A 287 -3.76 15.41 3.23
C GLY A 287 -4.73 14.37 3.78
N GLU A 288 -5.98 14.77 3.97
CA GLU A 288 -7.04 13.91 4.50
C GLU A 288 -7.41 12.74 3.57
N HIS A 289 -7.04 12.83 2.29
CA HIS A 289 -7.22 11.76 1.30
C HIS A 289 -6.08 10.76 1.27
N VAL A 290 -5.04 10.92 2.11
CA VAL A 290 -3.87 10.02 2.19
C VAL A 290 -4.05 9.03 3.33
N VAL A 291 -3.98 7.75 3.00
CA VAL A 291 -4.06 6.63 3.96
C VAL A 291 -2.78 5.80 3.83
N PRO A 292 -1.85 5.89 4.78
CA PRO A 292 -0.70 4.98 4.81
C PRO A 292 -1.14 3.54 5.08
N VAL A 293 -0.53 2.59 4.38
CA VAL A 293 -0.86 1.16 4.47
C VAL A 293 0.40 0.37 4.84
N PRO A 294 0.91 0.54 6.09
CA PRO A 294 2.05 -0.22 6.57
C PRO A 294 1.75 -1.71 6.63
N GLY A 295 2.66 -2.51 6.07
CA GLY A 295 2.56 -3.97 6.11
C GLY A 295 3.18 -4.54 7.37
N THR A 296 2.44 -5.39 8.09
CA THR A 296 2.97 -6.15 9.22
C THR A 296 2.25 -7.48 9.39
N LYS A 297 2.93 -8.44 10.04
CA LYS A 297 2.43 -9.74 10.46
C LYS A 297 2.49 -9.90 12.00
N LYS A 298 2.86 -8.83 12.73
CA LYS A 298 3.05 -8.83 14.19
C LYS A 298 2.12 -7.85 14.88
N GLU A 299 1.45 -8.32 15.94
CA GLU A 299 0.44 -7.55 16.67
C GLU A 299 0.99 -6.24 17.24
N HIS A 300 2.16 -6.27 17.88
CA HIS A 300 2.74 -5.08 18.51
C HIS A 300 3.04 -3.98 17.48
N TRP A 301 3.46 -4.34 16.26
CA TRP A 301 3.67 -3.34 15.21
C TRP A 301 2.35 -2.84 14.60
N ALA A 302 1.29 -3.64 14.60
CA ALA A 302 -0.04 -3.14 14.23
C ALA A 302 -0.53 -2.10 15.23
N VAL A 303 -0.30 -2.32 16.53
CA VAL A 303 -0.60 -1.35 17.58
C VAL A 303 0.19 -0.07 17.37
N GLU A 304 1.52 -0.17 17.27
CA GLU A 304 2.43 0.98 17.06
C GLU A 304 2.04 1.80 15.82
N ASN A 305 1.80 1.12 14.70
CA ASN A 305 1.40 1.79 13.45
C ASN A 305 0.04 2.49 13.58
N GLY A 306 -0.92 1.88 14.24
CA GLY A 306 -2.25 2.47 14.46
C GLY A 306 -2.21 3.73 15.33
N GLU A 307 -1.34 3.76 16.32
CA GLU A 307 -1.16 4.90 17.23
C GLU A 307 -0.58 6.14 16.53
N ALA A 308 0.07 5.98 15.37
CA ALA A 308 0.56 7.11 14.57
C ALA A 308 -0.56 8.09 14.18
N ALA A 309 -1.81 7.62 14.11
CA ALA A 309 -2.97 8.47 13.82
C ALA A 309 -3.20 9.57 14.88
N GLY A 310 -2.74 9.36 16.10
CA GLY A 310 -2.82 10.34 17.19
C GLY A 310 -1.64 11.32 17.28
N LEU A 311 -0.60 11.14 16.46
CA LEU A 311 0.61 11.95 16.52
C LEU A 311 0.48 13.20 15.63
N ALA A 312 0.38 14.37 16.25
CA ALA A 312 0.33 15.65 15.55
C ALA A 312 1.73 16.25 15.41
N LEU A 313 2.28 16.25 14.19
CA LEU A 313 3.56 16.88 13.88
C LEU A 313 3.42 18.40 13.78
N THR A 314 4.39 19.13 14.32
CA THR A 314 4.46 20.59 14.19
C THR A 314 4.89 21.02 12.78
N PRO A 315 4.64 22.28 12.37
CA PRO A 315 5.18 22.80 11.10
C PRO A 315 6.72 22.69 11.02
N GLY A 316 7.42 22.84 12.14
CA GLY A 316 8.86 22.66 12.21
C GLY A 316 9.31 21.22 11.96
N ASP A 317 8.58 20.24 12.50
CA ASP A 317 8.84 18.82 12.25
C ASP A 317 8.61 18.46 10.77
N LEU A 318 7.52 18.95 10.19
CA LEU A 318 7.22 18.74 8.78
C LEU A 318 8.28 19.35 7.85
N ALA A 319 8.78 20.54 8.19
CA ALA A 319 9.88 21.20 7.45
C ALA A 319 11.18 20.39 7.57
N GLU A 320 11.54 19.92 8.77
CA GLU A 320 12.74 19.10 8.99
C GLU A 320 12.65 17.78 8.21
N LEU A 321 11.53 17.06 8.32
CA LEU A 321 11.31 15.80 7.61
C LEU A 321 11.28 16.00 6.10
N GLY A 322 10.70 17.11 5.62
CA GLY A 322 10.70 17.49 4.21
C GLY A 322 12.08 17.79 3.64
N ALA A 323 13.04 18.22 4.48
CA ALA A 323 14.41 18.50 4.10
C ALA A 323 15.34 17.28 4.16
N LEU A 324 14.87 16.11 4.64
CA LEU A 324 15.67 14.89 4.67
C LEU A 324 16.05 14.44 3.25
N PRO A 325 17.24 13.83 3.08
CA PRO A 325 17.65 13.35 1.75
C PRO A 325 16.72 12.25 1.25
N PRO A 326 16.55 12.11 -0.09
CA PRO A 326 15.85 10.98 -0.67
C PRO A 326 16.66 9.69 -0.45
N ALA A 327 16.00 8.54 -0.60
CA ALA A 327 16.65 7.24 -0.48
C ALA A 327 17.80 7.09 -1.48
N GLN A 328 18.93 6.59 -1.00
CA GLN A 328 20.02 6.12 -1.84
C GLN A 328 19.78 4.68 -2.24
N GLY A 329 20.12 4.32 -3.49
CA GLY A 329 19.88 3.02 -4.09
C GLY A 329 18.50 2.91 -4.76
N SER A 330 18.51 2.48 -6.01
CA SER A 330 17.29 2.23 -6.79
C SER A 330 17.43 0.94 -7.58
N TRP A 331 16.29 0.45 -8.12
CA TRP A 331 16.29 -0.70 -9.05
C TRP A 331 16.75 -0.33 -10.48
N GLU A 332 17.24 0.88 -10.70
CA GLU A 332 17.66 1.39 -11.99
C GLU A 332 19.10 1.04 -12.32
#